data_66ca7de5ebdd4282f989a118c78d7be9
#
_entry.id   66ca7de5ebdd4282f989a118c78d7be9
#
_cell.length_a   1.000
_cell.length_b   1.000
_cell.length_c   1.000
_cell.angle_alpha   90.00
_cell.angle_beta   90.00
_cell.angle_gamma   90.00
#
_symmetry.space_group_name_H-M   'P 1'
#
loop_
_entity.id
_entity.type
_entity.pdbx_description
1 polymer ?
#
loop_
_entity_poly.entity_id
_entity_poly.type
_entity_poly.pdbx_seq_one_letter_code
_entity_poly.pdbx_strand_id
1 'polypeptide(L)'
;MVNISLDRKYSASQRGSFNYEPLPDGDYKVKVVEIEPWKESVKTIQVIKREENGQPIKDEKGKNVTETVNNCVFYNCRVKFEVIEGEYKGRFIFHNLTTHPNMDWSIDNFLYAIGVPEITAGQIQANCVGKTCIGNVYTDTYTKTTQNKETGLDEEVERKINKFKSLKPLNNSNQTESAEPYNSLGI
;
A
#
# COMPACT_ATOMS: atom_id res chain seq x y z
N MET A 1 31.40 12.33 9.93
CA MET A 1 30.46 12.29 11.07
C MET A 1 29.73 13.63 11.11
N VAL A 2 28.40 13.62 10.95
CA VAL A 2 27.60 14.84 11.13
C VAL A 2 27.31 14.96 12.62
N ASN A 3 27.94 15.96 13.30
CA ASN A 3 27.63 16.28 14.69
C ASN A 3 26.24 16.93 14.74
N ILE A 4 25.25 16.20 15.23
CA ILE A 4 23.93 16.74 15.56
C ILE A 4 24.07 17.38 16.95
N SER A 5 24.10 18.72 17.00
CA SER A 5 24.13 19.45 18.27
C SER A 5 22.80 19.30 18.98
N LEU A 6 22.81 18.85 20.23
CA LEU A 6 21.62 18.79 21.10
C LEU A 6 21.10 20.21 21.47
N ASP A 7 21.90 21.27 21.19
CA ASP A 7 21.54 22.66 21.47
C ASP A 7 20.66 23.31 20.36
N ARG A 8 20.31 22.53 19.31
CA ARG A 8 19.44 23.04 18.24
C ARG A 8 18.06 23.37 18.78
N LYS A 9 17.72 24.65 18.77
CA LYS A 9 16.37 25.12 19.12
C LYS A 9 15.39 24.74 18.01
N TYR A 10 14.34 24.04 18.38
CA TYR A 10 13.23 23.69 17.49
C TYR A 10 12.06 24.66 17.80
N SER A 11 11.58 25.36 16.79
CA SER A 11 10.42 26.25 16.93
C SER A 11 9.17 25.62 16.31
N ALA A 12 8.09 25.56 17.08
CA ALA A 12 6.79 25.10 16.59
C ALA A 12 6.20 26.03 15.50
N SER A 13 6.64 27.28 15.43
CA SER A 13 6.23 28.26 14.42
C SER A 13 6.80 27.99 13.02
N GLN A 14 7.84 27.17 12.93
CA GLN A 14 8.39 26.71 11.63
C GLN A 14 7.68 25.48 11.06
N ARG A 15 6.63 25.00 11.68
CA ARG A 15 5.66 24.14 11.01
C ARG A 15 4.87 25.00 10.02
N GLY A 16 5.54 25.37 8.92
CA GLY A 16 4.81 25.83 7.74
C GLY A 16 3.71 24.81 7.48
N SER A 17 2.52 25.31 7.13
CA SER A 17 1.49 24.45 6.56
C SER A 17 2.14 23.77 5.36
N PHE A 18 2.58 22.53 5.55
CA PHE A 18 2.96 21.69 4.42
C PHE A 18 1.67 21.48 3.64
N ASN A 19 1.41 22.38 2.69
CA ASN A 19 0.46 22.10 1.63
C ASN A 19 1.03 20.88 0.89
N TYR A 20 0.61 19.71 1.33
CA TYR A 20 0.98 18.48 0.72
C TYR A 20 0.17 18.35 -0.57
N GLU A 21 0.67 18.92 -1.66
CA GLU A 21 0.11 18.66 -2.97
C GLU A 21 0.39 17.20 -3.32
N PRO A 22 -0.63 16.42 -3.69
CA PRO A 22 -0.43 15.07 -4.18
C PRO A 22 0.51 15.07 -5.39
N LEU A 23 1.23 13.97 -5.58
CA LEU A 23 1.96 13.73 -6.82
C LEU A 23 0.97 13.66 -7.98
N PRO A 24 1.30 14.19 -9.15
CA PRO A 24 0.53 13.93 -10.36
C PRO A 24 0.38 12.42 -10.63
N ASP A 25 -0.71 12.05 -11.28
CA ASP A 25 -0.91 10.67 -11.71
C ASP A 25 0.17 10.26 -12.71
N GLY A 26 0.73 9.07 -12.54
CA GLY A 26 1.81 8.60 -13.42
C GLY A 26 2.66 7.49 -12.83
N ASP A 27 3.65 7.07 -13.60
CA ASP A 27 4.62 6.04 -13.22
C ASP A 27 5.84 6.69 -12.55
N TYR A 28 6.19 6.18 -11.37
CA TYR A 28 7.32 6.64 -10.59
C TYR A 28 8.23 5.47 -10.22
N LYS A 29 9.53 5.68 -10.34
CA LYS A 29 10.50 4.76 -9.78
C LYS A 29 10.61 4.98 -8.28
N VAL A 30 10.28 3.93 -7.53
CA VAL A 30 10.18 4.00 -6.08
C VAL A 30 11.03 2.94 -5.39
N LYS A 31 11.45 3.24 -4.17
CA LYS A 31 12.21 2.35 -3.30
C LYS A 31 11.47 2.12 -2.00
N VAL A 32 11.42 0.89 -1.55
CA VAL A 32 10.92 0.53 -0.21
C VAL A 32 11.92 1.07 0.82
N VAL A 33 11.50 2.02 1.65
CA VAL A 33 12.36 2.63 2.68
C VAL A 33 12.01 2.16 4.09
N GLU A 34 10.76 1.76 4.31
CA GLU A 34 10.31 1.33 5.63
C GLU A 34 9.12 0.38 5.48
N ILE A 35 9.04 -0.62 6.33
CA ILE A 35 7.89 -1.50 6.47
C ILE A 35 7.54 -1.54 7.95
N GLU A 36 6.33 -1.07 8.29
CA GLU A 36 5.84 -1.10 9.66
C GLU A 36 5.68 -2.57 10.13
N PRO A 37 5.76 -2.83 11.45
CA PRO A 37 5.41 -4.13 12.01
C PRO A 37 3.99 -4.53 11.65
N TRP A 38 3.78 -5.84 11.44
CA TRP A 38 2.45 -6.40 11.24
C TRP A 38 1.54 -6.14 12.43
N LYS A 39 0.33 -5.64 12.15
CA LYS A 39 -0.72 -5.38 13.15
C LYS A 39 -1.84 -6.38 12.94
N GLU A 40 -2.17 -7.09 14.01
CA GLU A 40 -3.28 -8.02 14.03
C GLU A 40 -4.63 -7.28 13.95
N SER A 41 -5.55 -7.88 13.23
CA SER A 41 -6.95 -7.46 13.14
C SER A 41 -7.84 -8.69 13.30
N VAL A 42 -8.84 -8.59 14.18
CA VAL A 42 -9.84 -9.63 14.37
C VAL A 42 -11.21 -9.07 14.01
N LYS A 43 -11.83 -9.61 12.98
CA LYS A 43 -13.13 -9.11 12.48
C LYS A 43 -14.00 -10.25 11.97
N THR A 44 -15.31 -10.02 11.99
CA THR A 44 -16.23 -10.80 11.17
C THR A 44 -16.14 -10.28 9.74
N ILE A 45 -15.84 -11.16 8.79
CA ILE A 45 -15.63 -10.82 7.38
C ILE A 45 -16.46 -11.71 6.46
N GLN A 46 -16.72 -11.20 5.25
CA GLN A 46 -17.25 -12.01 4.16
C GLN A 46 -16.07 -12.53 3.33
N VAL A 47 -15.96 -13.84 3.19
CA VAL A 47 -14.93 -14.49 2.40
C VAL A 47 -15.54 -15.09 1.15
N ILE A 48 -14.89 -14.90 0.01
CA ILE A 48 -15.31 -15.51 -1.25
C ILE A 48 -15.08 -17.02 -1.17
N LYS A 49 -16.15 -17.79 -1.36
CA LYS A 49 -16.04 -19.26 -1.46
C LYS A 49 -15.28 -19.64 -2.72
N ARG A 50 -14.35 -20.58 -2.58
CA ARG A 50 -13.55 -21.09 -3.69
C ARG A 50 -13.71 -22.60 -3.81
N GLU A 51 -13.61 -23.09 -5.02
CA GLU A 51 -13.49 -24.52 -5.32
C GLU A 51 -12.09 -25.02 -4.90
N GLU A 52 -11.88 -26.34 -4.91
CA GLU A 52 -10.58 -26.97 -4.63
C GLU A 52 -9.46 -26.49 -5.56
N ASN A 53 -9.80 -26.09 -6.80
CA ASN A 53 -8.88 -25.53 -7.79
C ASN A 53 -8.57 -24.02 -7.55
N GLY A 54 -9.13 -23.41 -6.49
CA GLY A 54 -8.93 -22.00 -6.14
C GLY A 54 -9.85 -21.02 -6.87
N GLN A 55 -10.70 -21.48 -7.81
CA GLN A 55 -11.62 -20.61 -8.54
C GLN A 55 -12.78 -20.15 -7.63
N PRO A 56 -13.24 -18.89 -7.74
CA PRO A 56 -14.39 -18.41 -6.99
C PRO A 56 -15.67 -19.11 -7.43
N ILE A 57 -16.46 -19.60 -6.48
CA ILE A 57 -17.78 -20.14 -6.72
C ILE A 57 -18.72 -18.98 -7.06
N LYS A 58 -19.44 -19.11 -8.17
CA LYS A 58 -20.43 -18.10 -8.61
C LYS A 58 -21.86 -18.63 -8.47
N ASP A 59 -22.78 -17.72 -8.16
CA ASP A 59 -24.20 -18.00 -8.16
C ASP A 59 -24.78 -18.01 -9.60
N GLU A 60 -26.06 -18.30 -9.75
CA GLU A 60 -26.78 -18.34 -11.04
C GLU A 60 -26.75 -16.99 -11.78
N LYS A 61 -26.44 -15.88 -11.08
CA LYS A 61 -26.33 -14.52 -11.62
C LYS A 61 -24.87 -14.12 -11.91
N GLY A 62 -23.93 -15.05 -11.76
CA GLY A 62 -22.49 -14.82 -11.99
C GLY A 62 -21.78 -14.04 -10.88
N LYS A 63 -22.43 -13.79 -9.73
CA LYS A 63 -21.81 -13.13 -8.57
C LYS A 63 -21.07 -14.14 -7.70
N ASN A 64 -19.97 -13.72 -7.11
CA ASN A 64 -19.22 -14.56 -6.18
C ASN A 64 -20.06 -14.91 -4.95
N VAL A 65 -20.15 -16.20 -4.64
CA VAL A 65 -20.75 -16.69 -3.39
C VAL A 65 -19.80 -16.38 -2.24
N THR A 66 -20.34 -15.82 -1.16
CA THR A 66 -19.56 -15.49 0.03
C THR A 66 -20.05 -16.29 1.24
N GLU A 67 -19.18 -16.44 2.23
CA GLU A 67 -19.54 -16.95 3.55
C GLU A 67 -19.05 -16.01 4.62
N THR A 68 -19.75 -16.00 5.75
CA THR A 68 -19.39 -15.20 6.92
C THR A 68 -18.43 -16.00 7.79
N VAL A 69 -17.22 -15.45 8.01
CA VAL A 69 -16.24 -15.99 8.93
C VAL A 69 -16.17 -15.08 10.16
N ASN A 70 -16.59 -15.59 11.32
CA ASN A 70 -16.53 -14.86 12.57
C ASN A 70 -15.13 -14.94 13.18
N ASN A 71 -14.70 -13.85 13.83
CA ASN A 71 -13.39 -13.76 14.49
C ASN A 71 -12.21 -14.15 13.55
N CYS A 72 -12.32 -13.80 12.28
CA CYS A 72 -11.22 -14.01 11.35
C CYS A 72 -10.02 -13.14 11.75
N VAL A 73 -8.88 -13.79 11.97
CA VAL A 73 -7.61 -13.13 12.29
C VAL A 73 -6.85 -12.92 11.01
N PHE A 74 -6.45 -11.69 10.74
CA PHE A 74 -5.56 -11.33 9.64
C PHE A 74 -4.64 -10.18 10.06
N TYR A 75 -3.58 -9.98 9.30
CA TYR A 75 -2.55 -9.00 9.64
C TYR A 75 -2.44 -7.95 8.55
N ASN A 76 -2.12 -6.73 8.96
CA ASN A 76 -1.89 -5.60 8.06
C ASN A 76 -0.56 -4.96 8.39
N CYS A 77 0.19 -4.54 7.37
CA CYS A 77 1.34 -3.68 7.56
C CYS A 77 1.34 -2.56 6.52
N ARG A 78 2.00 -1.46 6.84
CA ARG A 78 2.17 -0.34 5.95
C ARG A 78 3.59 -0.34 5.41
N VAL A 79 3.70 -0.24 4.09
CA VAL A 79 4.96 -0.07 3.37
C VAL A 79 5.09 1.39 2.97
N LYS A 80 6.23 2.00 3.27
CA LYS A 80 6.58 3.35 2.86
C LYS A 80 7.55 3.29 1.71
N PHE A 81 7.17 3.89 0.62
CA PHE A 81 7.99 4.04 -0.57
C PHE A 81 8.49 5.47 -0.69
N GLU A 82 9.71 5.62 -1.20
CA GLU A 82 10.31 6.90 -1.59
C GLU A 82 10.44 6.97 -3.10
N VAL A 83 10.02 8.06 -3.71
CA VAL A 83 10.31 8.37 -5.11
C VAL A 83 11.81 8.67 -5.22
N ILE A 84 12.54 7.91 -6.05
CA ILE A 84 14.01 7.98 -6.06
C ILE A 84 14.60 8.76 -7.24
N GLU A 85 13.78 9.19 -8.20
CA GLU A 85 14.24 9.98 -9.35
C GLU A 85 13.19 11.00 -9.80
N GLY A 86 13.60 11.92 -10.67
CA GLY A 86 12.75 12.98 -11.23
C GLY A 86 12.50 14.14 -10.28
N GLU A 87 11.55 15.01 -10.67
CA GLU A 87 11.19 16.24 -9.96
C GLU A 87 10.68 15.98 -8.52
N TYR A 88 10.01 14.84 -8.34
CA TYR A 88 9.37 14.48 -7.05
C TYR A 88 10.24 13.59 -6.16
N LYS A 89 11.54 13.50 -6.45
CA LYS A 89 12.49 12.72 -5.64
C LYS A 89 12.42 13.10 -4.16
N GLY A 90 12.41 12.08 -3.28
CA GLY A 90 12.28 12.25 -1.83
C GLY A 90 10.84 12.30 -1.32
N ARG A 91 9.84 12.30 -2.20
CA ARG A 91 8.42 12.21 -1.81
C ARG A 91 8.08 10.78 -1.40
N PHE A 92 7.17 10.66 -0.45
CA PHE A 92 6.75 9.36 0.09
C PHE A 92 5.33 8.99 -0.33
N ILE A 93 5.15 7.71 -0.62
CA ILE A 93 3.86 7.09 -0.90
C ILE A 93 3.70 5.89 0.02
N PHE A 94 2.50 5.68 0.54
CA PHE A 94 2.21 4.57 1.44
C PHE A 94 1.34 3.52 0.74
N HIS A 95 1.66 2.26 1.01
CA HIS A 95 0.90 1.10 0.52
C HIS A 95 0.62 0.15 1.67
N ASN A 96 -0.58 -0.42 1.69
CA ASN A 96 -0.95 -1.38 2.72
C ASN A 96 -0.89 -2.80 2.15
N LEU A 97 -0.20 -3.68 2.85
CA LEU A 97 -0.24 -5.12 2.62
C LEU A 97 -1.15 -5.77 3.67
N THR A 98 -1.84 -6.82 3.28
CA THR A 98 -2.75 -7.53 4.18
C THR A 98 -2.76 -9.02 3.89
N THR A 99 -2.88 -9.83 4.94
CA THR A 99 -3.15 -11.28 4.84
C THR A 99 -4.66 -11.57 4.88
N HIS A 100 -5.51 -10.54 4.63
CA HIS A 100 -6.96 -10.73 4.54
C HIS A 100 -7.29 -11.69 3.40
N PRO A 101 -8.10 -12.76 3.60
CA PRO A 101 -8.32 -13.83 2.62
C PRO A 101 -8.78 -13.40 1.23
N ASN A 102 -9.45 -12.25 1.13
CA ASN A 102 -9.88 -11.71 -0.17
C ASN A 102 -8.84 -10.79 -0.83
N MET A 103 -7.74 -10.49 -0.16
CA MET A 103 -6.77 -9.46 -0.57
C MET A 103 -5.30 -9.89 -0.41
N ASP A 104 -5.03 -11.15 -0.11
CA ASP A 104 -3.68 -11.72 0.06
C ASP A 104 -2.84 -11.59 -1.23
N TRP A 105 -3.47 -11.59 -2.39
CA TRP A 105 -2.85 -11.27 -3.68
C TRP A 105 -2.06 -9.94 -3.67
N SER A 106 -2.35 -9.03 -2.74
CA SER A 106 -1.63 -7.77 -2.60
C SER A 106 -0.16 -7.98 -2.20
N ILE A 107 0.11 -9.03 -1.43
CA ILE A 107 1.46 -9.42 -1.02
C ILE A 107 2.21 -10.00 -2.23
N ASP A 108 1.58 -10.91 -2.98
CA ASP A 108 2.19 -11.53 -4.15
C ASP A 108 2.56 -10.50 -5.20
N ASN A 109 1.64 -9.57 -5.50
CA ASN A 109 1.91 -8.47 -6.42
C ASN A 109 3.04 -7.56 -5.96
N PHE A 110 3.12 -7.29 -4.66
CA PHE A 110 4.22 -6.49 -4.09
C PHE A 110 5.56 -7.22 -4.25
N LEU A 111 5.66 -8.50 -3.86
CA LEU A 111 6.88 -9.29 -3.97
C LEU A 111 7.34 -9.43 -5.43
N TYR A 112 6.41 -9.71 -6.33
CA TYR A 112 6.68 -9.75 -7.76
C TYR A 112 7.28 -8.43 -8.28
N ALA A 113 6.65 -7.30 -7.91
CA ALA A 113 7.07 -5.98 -8.38
C ALA A 113 8.49 -5.60 -7.93
N ILE A 114 8.90 -6.01 -6.73
CA ILE A 114 10.23 -5.70 -6.18
C ILE A 114 11.27 -6.80 -6.46
N GLY A 115 10.90 -7.85 -7.22
CA GLY A 115 11.78 -8.95 -7.60
C GLY A 115 12.27 -9.79 -6.42
N VAL A 116 11.41 -10.01 -5.41
CA VAL A 116 11.71 -10.88 -4.27
C VAL A 116 11.01 -12.21 -4.49
N PRO A 117 11.73 -13.34 -4.38
CA PRO A 117 11.14 -14.67 -4.50
C PRO A 117 10.16 -14.94 -3.35
N GLU A 118 9.48 -16.08 -3.42
CA GLU A 118 8.57 -16.53 -2.40
C GLU A 118 9.18 -16.48 -0.99
N ILE A 119 8.54 -15.73 -0.09
CA ILE A 119 8.91 -15.59 1.31
C ILE A 119 7.65 -15.55 2.18
N THR A 120 7.78 -15.85 3.46
CA THR A 120 6.66 -15.71 4.39
C THR A 120 6.40 -14.23 4.74
N ALA A 121 5.16 -13.90 5.13
CA ALA A 121 4.80 -12.53 5.57
C ALA A 121 5.73 -12.02 6.68
N GLY A 122 6.15 -12.87 7.61
CA GLY A 122 7.10 -12.51 8.67
C GLY A 122 8.50 -12.10 8.18
N GLN A 123 8.88 -12.52 6.97
CA GLN A 123 10.19 -12.22 6.39
C GLN A 123 10.19 -10.93 5.55
N ILE A 124 9.02 -10.38 5.21
CA ILE A 124 8.88 -9.23 4.31
C ILE A 124 9.67 -8.03 4.83
N GLN A 125 9.57 -7.71 6.12
CA GLN A 125 10.26 -6.56 6.69
C GLN A 125 11.78 -6.63 6.51
N ALA A 126 12.38 -7.80 6.72
CA ALA A 126 13.83 -7.98 6.64
C ALA A 126 14.36 -8.02 5.19
N ASN A 127 13.56 -8.52 4.24
CA ASN A 127 14.04 -8.83 2.89
C ASN A 127 13.63 -7.81 1.82
N CYS A 128 12.65 -6.95 2.09
CA CYS A 128 12.09 -6.07 1.08
C CYS A 128 12.55 -4.61 1.19
N VAL A 129 13.08 -4.17 2.34
CA VAL A 129 13.63 -2.81 2.48
C VAL A 129 14.82 -2.60 1.55
N GLY A 130 14.86 -1.45 0.88
CA GLY A 130 15.90 -1.12 -0.12
C GLY A 130 15.59 -1.57 -1.54
N LYS A 131 14.62 -2.48 -1.74
CA LYS A 131 14.18 -2.92 -3.06
C LYS A 131 13.45 -1.81 -3.82
N THR A 132 13.48 -1.89 -5.15
CA THR A 132 12.94 -0.86 -6.03
C THR A 132 11.97 -1.45 -7.06
N CYS A 133 10.98 -0.65 -7.46
CA CYS A 133 10.03 -1.01 -8.51
C CYS A 133 9.49 0.24 -9.20
N ILE A 134 8.61 0.07 -10.18
CA ILE A 134 7.80 1.14 -10.76
C ILE A 134 6.43 1.11 -10.09
N GLY A 135 6.01 2.25 -9.52
CA GLY A 135 4.67 2.43 -8.97
C GLY A 135 3.84 3.34 -9.87
N ASN A 136 2.72 2.83 -10.39
CA ASN A 136 1.72 3.66 -11.05
C ASN A 136 0.87 4.33 -9.98
N VAL A 137 1.02 5.63 -9.84
CA VAL A 137 0.41 6.45 -8.79
C VAL A 137 -0.84 7.14 -9.32
N TYR A 138 -1.86 7.22 -8.49
CA TYR A 138 -3.04 8.05 -8.73
C TYR A 138 -3.43 8.79 -7.46
N THR A 139 -4.17 9.89 -7.64
CA THR A 139 -4.71 10.67 -6.53
C THR A 139 -6.11 10.17 -6.17
N ASP A 140 -6.28 9.75 -4.94
CA ASP A 140 -7.56 9.39 -4.35
C ASP A 140 -8.03 10.48 -3.39
N THR A 141 -9.33 10.63 -3.25
CA THR A 141 -9.95 11.63 -2.40
C THR A 141 -10.76 10.95 -1.30
N TYR A 142 -10.60 11.39 -0.07
CA TYR A 142 -11.37 10.91 1.07
C TYR A 142 -11.80 12.04 1.97
N THR A 143 -12.97 11.88 2.58
CA THR A 143 -13.50 12.82 3.57
C THR A 143 -13.02 12.43 4.96
N LYS A 144 -12.50 13.38 5.70
CA LYS A 144 -12.10 13.20 7.09
C LYS A 144 -12.87 14.18 7.97
N THR A 145 -13.57 13.65 8.97
CA THR A 145 -14.16 14.49 10.03
C THR A 145 -13.05 15.00 10.94
N THR A 146 -12.96 16.29 11.09
CA THR A 146 -12.02 16.97 11.99
C THR A 146 -12.76 17.98 12.84
N GLN A 147 -12.44 18.06 14.13
CA GLN A 147 -13.01 19.09 14.99
C GLN A 147 -12.36 20.44 14.68
N ASN A 148 -13.19 21.42 14.35
CA ASN A 148 -12.75 22.80 14.20
C ASN A 148 -12.31 23.34 15.56
N LYS A 149 -11.08 23.83 15.64
CA LYS A 149 -10.49 24.27 16.92
C LYS A 149 -11.09 25.58 17.45
N GLU A 150 -11.73 26.38 16.59
CA GLU A 150 -12.33 27.67 16.97
C GLU A 150 -13.78 27.49 17.39
N THR A 151 -14.55 26.67 16.70
CA THR A 151 -15.98 26.46 16.95
C THR A 151 -16.29 25.23 17.79
N GLY A 152 -15.36 24.29 17.91
CA GLY A 152 -15.56 23.00 18.58
C GLY A 152 -16.47 22.04 17.82
N LEU A 153 -16.99 22.42 16.65
CA LEU A 153 -17.87 21.60 15.82
C LEU A 153 -17.07 20.67 14.92
N ASP A 154 -17.67 19.52 14.62
CA ASP A 154 -17.12 18.58 13.65
C ASP A 154 -17.33 19.12 12.21
N GLU A 155 -16.26 19.18 11.45
CA GLU A 155 -16.27 19.58 10.04
C GLU A 155 -15.75 18.43 9.17
N GLU A 156 -16.41 18.21 8.04
CA GLU A 156 -15.92 17.29 7.02
C GLU A 156 -14.94 18.01 6.10
N VAL A 157 -13.70 17.51 6.08
CA VAL A 157 -12.65 18.06 5.23
C VAL A 157 -12.25 17.02 4.20
N GLU A 158 -12.40 17.39 2.92
CA GLU A 158 -11.91 16.60 1.81
C GLU A 158 -10.37 16.62 1.79
N ARG A 159 -9.76 15.46 1.68
CA ARG A 159 -8.31 15.28 1.59
C ARG A 159 -7.93 14.41 0.42
N LYS A 160 -6.85 14.78 -0.23
CA LYS A 160 -6.26 14.02 -1.33
C LYS A 160 -5.07 13.22 -0.82
N ILE A 161 -4.91 12.00 -1.31
CA ILE A 161 -3.81 11.10 -0.98
C ILE A 161 -3.35 10.36 -2.23
N ASN A 162 -2.06 10.17 -2.36
CA ASN A 162 -1.53 9.30 -3.42
C ASN A 162 -1.64 7.83 -3.03
N LYS A 163 -2.09 7.02 -3.97
CA LYS A 163 -2.15 5.57 -3.87
C LYS A 163 -1.50 4.94 -5.10
N PHE A 164 -1.08 3.69 -4.99
CA PHE A 164 -0.68 2.91 -6.14
C PHE A 164 -1.89 2.23 -6.77
N LYS A 165 -2.06 2.43 -8.07
CA LYS A 165 -2.97 1.66 -8.91
C LYS A 165 -2.37 0.29 -9.20
N SER A 166 -1.05 0.24 -9.43
CA SER A 166 -0.29 -0.99 -9.64
C SER A 166 1.18 -0.79 -9.29
N LEU A 167 1.86 -1.89 -8.98
CA LEU A 167 3.30 -1.98 -8.85
C LEU A 167 3.82 -2.89 -9.97
N LYS A 168 4.96 -2.55 -10.59
CA LYS A 168 5.57 -3.31 -11.69
C LYS A 168 7.06 -3.45 -11.45
N PRO A 169 7.70 -4.56 -11.90
CA PRO A 169 9.14 -4.70 -11.85
C PRO A 169 9.84 -3.57 -12.63
N LEU A 170 11.03 -3.20 -12.16
CA LEU A 170 11.95 -2.45 -13.01
C LEU A 170 12.32 -3.36 -14.19
N ASN A 171 12.07 -2.91 -15.43
CA ASN A 171 12.52 -3.63 -16.62
C ASN A 171 14.05 -3.68 -16.63
N ASN A 172 14.62 -4.68 -16.00
CA ASN A 172 15.96 -5.13 -16.35
C ASN A 172 15.80 -5.98 -17.61
N SER A 173 16.36 -5.56 -18.71
CA SER A 173 16.33 -6.17 -20.04
C SER A 173 16.92 -7.59 -20.11
N ASN A 174 16.93 -8.35 -18.99
CA ASN A 174 17.48 -9.71 -18.87
C ASN A 174 16.65 -10.65 -17.98
N GLN A 175 15.34 -10.46 -17.86
CA GLN A 175 14.49 -11.51 -17.30
C GLN A 175 13.65 -12.10 -18.42
N THR A 176 13.97 -13.34 -18.75
CA THR A 176 13.25 -14.24 -19.65
C THR A 176 11.75 -14.22 -19.34
N GLU A 177 10.95 -13.92 -20.36
CA GLU A 177 9.49 -14.07 -20.35
C GLU A 177 9.12 -15.49 -19.87
N SER A 178 8.56 -15.58 -18.67
CA SER A 178 7.71 -16.72 -18.29
C SER A 178 6.95 -16.39 -16.99
N ALA A 179 5.93 -15.56 -17.08
CA ALA A 179 4.72 -15.61 -16.26
C ALA A 179 3.75 -14.55 -16.81
N GLU A 180 2.71 -14.98 -17.44
CA GLU A 180 1.59 -14.10 -17.77
C GLU A 180 1.02 -13.48 -16.49
N PRO A 181 0.71 -12.17 -16.48
CA PRO A 181 0.07 -11.56 -15.32
C PRO A 181 -1.32 -12.19 -15.12
N TYR A 182 -1.55 -12.65 -13.91
CA TYR A 182 -2.85 -13.12 -13.46
C TYR A 182 -3.87 -11.97 -13.61
N ASN A 183 -4.57 -11.96 -14.73
CA ASN A 183 -5.66 -11.03 -14.97
C ASN A 183 -6.90 -11.52 -14.20
N SER A 184 -6.99 -11.18 -12.92
CA SER A 184 -8.23 -11.29 -12.16
C SER A 184 -9.07 -10.01 -12.32
N LEU A 185 -9.49 -9.70 -13.53
CA LEU A 185 -10.58 -8.76 -13.76
C LEU A 185 -11.87 -9.54 -13.97
N GLY A 186 -12.55 -9.79 -12.88
CA GLY A 186 -13.97 -10.13 -12.86
C GLY A 186 -14.66 -9.11 -11.96
N ILE A 187 -15.07 -7.98 -12.53
CA ILE A 187 -16.07 -7.10 -11.95
C ILE A 187 -17.42 -7.75 -12.18
#